data_37728192c0a3d1cd58c9b9f5820ca52c
#
_entry.id   37728192c0a3d1cd58c9b9f5820ca52c
#
_cell.length_a   1.000
_cell.length_b   1.000
_cell.length_c   1.000
_cell.angle_alpha   90.00
_cell.angle_beta   90.00
_cell.angle_gamma   90.00
#
_symmetry.space_group_name_H-M   'P 1'
#
loop_
_entity.id
_entity.type
_entity.pdbx_description
1 polymer ?
#
loop_
_entity_poly.entity_id
_entity_poly.type
_entity_poly.pdbx_seq_one_letter_code
_entity_poly.pdbx_strand_id
1 'polypeptide(L)'
;MRSVFSVHPEPFTLVARKDANVHSIMDFKGKRLNVGNPGSGTRTAIEELFQAIGMKMSDLALAGELKADEHGPALCDNKIDGFFYGVGHPSANIQDPTTTCGAQLVPITGPAIDKLVKEHPYYGYATIPGGMYSNNPQPTKTYGVLATVVTSSKVSPDVVYAVTKAVFENFDEFKKLHPAFAHLDPKQMISAGLSAPLHEGALRYYREKGWMK
;
A
#
# COMPACT_ATOMS: atom_id res chain seq x y z
N MET A 1 5.73 15.82 -13.05
CA MET A 1 4.68 14.83 -12.72
C MET A 1 3.35 15.53 -12.58
N ARG A 2 2.25 14.88 -12.98
CA ARG A 2 0.86 15.33 -12.83
C ARG A 2 0.01 14.15 -12.36
N SER A 3 -0.88 14.38 -11.40
CA SER A 3 -1.87 13.40 -10.98
C SER A 3 -3.05 13.36 -11.95
N VAL A 4 -3.66 12.21 -12.10
CA VAL A 4 -4.90 12.03 -12.85
C VAL A 4 -6.02 11.74 -11.86
N PHE A 5 -6.01 10.59 -11.18
CA PHE A 5 -6.92 10.20 -10.10
C PHE A 5 -6.24 9.19 -9.17
N SER A 6 -6.72 9.12 -7.94
CA SER A 6 -6.35 8.01 -7.05
C SER A 6 -7.25 6.79 -7.29
N VAL A 7 -6.81 5.64 -6.79
CA VAL A 7 -7.54 4.38 -6.96
C VAL A 7 -7.77 3.77 -5.57
N HIS A 8 -7.25 2.58 -5.32
CA HIS A 8 -7.47 1.83 -4.08
C HIS A 8 -6.41 2.17 -3.01
N PRO A 9 -6.73 1.95 -1.73
CA PRO A 9 -5.70 2.02 -0.70
C PRO A 9 -4.66 0.91 -0.87
N GLU A 10 -3.42 1.24 -0.58
CA GLU A 10 -2.30 0.32 -0.45
C GLU A 10 -1.79 0.35 1.00
N PRO A 11 -2.42 -0.41 1.90
CA PRO A 11 -1.96 -0.52 3.27
C PRO A 11 -0.55 -1.11 3.33
N PHE A 12 0.31 -0.54 4.15
CA PHE A 12 1.56 -1.18 4.50
C PHE A 12 1.26 -2.38 5.38
N THR A 13 1.65 -3.54 4.89
CA THR A 13 1.32 -4.83 5.48
C THR A 13 2.58 -5.44 6.07
N LEU A 14 2.57 -5.64 7.38
CA LEU A 14 3.61 -6.36 8.09
C LEU A 14 3.12 -7.78 8.34
N VAL A 15 3.87 -8.75 7.84
CA VAL A 15 3.56 -10.17 7.98
C VAL A 15 4.69 -10.85 8.72
N ALA A 16 4.35 -11.71 9.67
CA ALA A 16 5.30 -12.47 10.45
C ALA A 16 4.94 -13.97 10.47
N ARG A 17 5.95 -14.81 10.62
CA ARG A 17 5.72 -16.20 10.96
C ARG A 17 5.07 -16.30 12.33
N LYS A 18 4.15 -17.25 12.49
CA LYS A 18 3.43 -17.47 13.75
C LYS A 18 4.38 -17.75 14.93
N ASP A 19 5.44 -18.50 14.71
CA ASP A 19 6.43 -18.88 15.74
C ASP A 19 7.53 -17.82 15.97
N ALA A 20 7.53 -16.72 15.21
CA ALA A 20 8.48 -15.63 15.39
C ALA A 20 8.17 -14.73 16.61
N ASN A 21 6.98 -14.88 17.21
CA ASN A 21 6.55 -14.11 18.39
C ASN A 21 6.65 -12.60 18.19
N VAL A 22 6.05 -12.11 17.07
CA VAL A 22 6.06 -10.71 16.69
C VAL A 22 4.66 -10.14 16.83
N HIS A 23 4.50 -9.08 17.60
CA HIS A 23 3.23 -8.37 17.84
C HIS A 23 3.28 -6.90 17.40
N SER A 24 4.47 -6.40 17.11
CA SER A 24 4.73 -5.04 16.64
C SER A 24 5.96 -5.01 15.72
N ILE A 25 6.13 -3.92 14.98
CA ILE A 25 7.33 -3.73 14.15
C ILE A 25 8.62 -3.70 15.01
N MET A 26 8.53 -3.24 16.27
CA MET A 26 9.67 -3.17 17.17
C MET A 26 10.21 -4.55 17.57
N ASP A 27 9.39 -5.60 17.51
CA ASP A 27 9.78 -6.96 17.85
C ASP A 27 10.68 -7.61 16.79
N PHE A 28 10.88 -6.92 15.66
CA PHE A 28 11.84 -7.34 14.63
C PHE A 28 13.30 -7.01 14.95
N LYS A 29 13.60 -6.29 16.04
CA LYS A 29 15.00 -6.13 16.49
C LYS A 29 15.65 -7.49 16.72
N GLY A 30 16.79 -7.73 16.07
CA GLY A 30 17.51 -9.00 16.12
C GLY A 30 16.86 -10.13 15.30
N LYS A 31 15.84 -9.86 14.49
CA LYS A 31 15.17 -10.83 13.61
C LYS A 31 15.45 -10.55 12.12
N ARG A 32 15.05 -11.49 11.28
CA ARG A 32 15.22 -11.42 9.82
C ARG A 32 13.95 -10.87 9.18
N LEU A 33 13.98 -9.61 8.72
CA LEU A 33 12.86 -8.95 8.07
C LEU A 33 13.18 -8.68 6.59
N ASN A 34 12.32 -9.10 5.69
CA ASN A 34 12.39 -8.62 4.31
C ASN A 34 11.85 -7.19 4.24
N VAL A 35 12.70 -6.26 3.82
CA VAL A 35 12.42 -4.82 3.75
C VAL A 35 12.18 -4.35 2.30
N GLY A 36 12.09 -5.30 1.37
CA GLY A 36 11.90 -5.04 -0.04
C GLY A 36 13.19 -4.75 -0.82
N ASN A 37 13.15 -5.02 -2.10
CA ASN A 37 14.30 -4.85 -2.97
C ASN A 37 14.68 -3.37 -3.16
N PRO A 38 15.96 -3.07 -3.40
CA PRO A 38 16.44 -1.70 -3.63
C PRO A 38 15.67 -1.00 -4.75
N GLY A 39 15.33 0.27 -4.53
CA GLY A 39 14.58 1.08 -5.48
C GLY A 39 13.07 0.83 -5.52
N SER A 40 12.54 -0.09 -4.71
CA SER A 40 11.09 -0.30 -4.58
C SER A 40 10.45 0.74 -3.64
N GLY A 41 9.16 1.05 -3.88
CA GLY A 41 8.38 1.87 -2.97
C GLY A 41 8.24 1.24 -1.57
N THR A 42 8.20 -0.08 -1.47
CA THR A 42 8.23 -0.82 -0.21
C THR A 42 9.49 -0.51 0.60
N ARG A 43 10.66 -0.51 -0.06
CA ARG A 43 11.94 -0.18 0.61
C ARG A 43 11.94 1.26 1.13
N THR A 44 11.51 2.23 0.33
CA THR A 44 11.43 3.63 0.76
C THR A 44 10.48 3.78 1.96
N ALA A 45 9.33 3.15 1.91
CA ALA A 45 8.33 3.26 2.98
C ALA A 45 8.82 2.67 4.31
N ILE A 46 9.52 1.53 4.31
CA ILE A 46 10.04 0.96 5.56
C ILE A 46 11.23 1.76 6.11
N GLU A 47 12.02 2.40 5.25
CA GLU A 47 13.08 3.30 5.69
C GLU A 47 12.50 4.53 6.42
N GLU A 48 11.43 5.14 5.89
CA GLU A 48 10.70 6.21 6.56
C GLU A 48 10.05 5.73 7.86
N LEU A 49 9.44 4.55 7.88
CA LEU A 49 8.89 3.94 9.09
C LEU A 49 9.97 3.75 10.16
N PHE A 50 11.10 3.16 9.79
CA PHE A 50 12.21 2.94 10.74
C PHE A 50 12.76 4.25 11.29
N GLN A 51 12.91 5.27 10.46
CA GLN A 51 13.29 6.60 10.91
C GLN A 51 12.28 7.16 11.93
N ALA A 52 10.98 7.02 11.68
CA ALA A 52 9.93 7.54 12.55
C ALA A 52 9.89 6.85 13.92
N ILE A 53 10.16 5.53 13.97
CA ILE A 53 10.14 4.74 15.20
C ILE A 53 11.52 4.60 15.87
N GLY A 54 12.57 5.23 15.32
CA GLY A 54 13.92 5.17 15.86
C GLY A 54 14.63 3.80 15.70
N MET A 55 14.21 3.02 14.69
CA MET A 55 14.92 1.80 14.27
C MET A 55 15.90 2.07 13.12
N LYS A 56 16.85 1.18 12.95
CA LYS A 56 17.80 1.16 11.83
C LYS A 56 17.79 -0.20 11.18
N MET A 57 18.22 -0.27 9.92
CA MET A 57 18.38 -1.57 9.23
C MET A 57 19.39 -2.47 9.95
N SER A 58 20.40 -1.89 10.59
CA SER A 58 21.40 -2.60 11.40
C SER A 58 20.85 -3.20 12.71
N ASP A 59 19.63 -2.84 13.12
CA ASP A 59 18.98 -3.45 14.29
C ASP A 59 18.37 -4.81 13.96
N LEU A 60 18.27 -5.16 12.66
CA LEU A 60 17.80 -6.44 12.17
C LEU A 60 18.96 -7.45 12.14
N ALA A 61 18.69 -8.73 12.41
CA ALA A 61 19.67 -9.80 12.13
C ALA A 61 19.91 -9.97 10.64
N LEU A 62 18.87 -9.71 9.82
CA LEU A 62 18.94 -9.68 8.36
C LEU A 62 17.89 -8.69 7.84
N ALA A 63 18.35 -7.68 7.09
CA ALA A 63 17.49 -6.87 6.24
C ALA A 63 17.44 -7.55 4.85
N GLY A 64 16.41 -8.37 4.61
CA GLY A 64 16.23 -9.06 3.32
C GLY A 64 15.80 -8.09 2.22
N GLU A 65 16.26 -8.33 1.00
CA GLU A 65 15.99 -7.48 -0.16
C GLU A 65 15.25 -8.24 -1.28
N LEU A 66 14.40 -9.18 -0.87
CA LEU A 66 13.62 -10.03 -1.78
C LEU A 66 12.52 -9.22 -2.47
N LYS A 67 12.20 -9.61 -3.69
CA LYS A 67 11.04 -9.12 -4.42
C LYS A 67 9.74 -9.65 -3.82
N ALA A 68 8.61 -9.07 -4.22
CA ALA A 68 7.30 -9.41 -3.68
C ALA A 68 6.85 -10.86 -3.92
N ASP A 69 7.28 -11.48 -5.01
CA ASP A 69 7.00 -12.88 -5.34
C ASP A 69 7.89 -13.89 -4.59
N GLU A 70 8.98 -13.41 -3.99
CA GLU A 70 9.96 -14.24 -3.28
C GLU A 70 9.73 -14.29 -1.76
N HIS A 71 9.13 -13.26 -1.17
CA HIS A 71 9.06 -13.13 0.29
C HIS A 71 8.12 -14.16 0.95
N GLY A 72 7.00 -14.52 0.32
CA GLY A 72 6.08 -15.53 0.84
C GLY A 72 6.73 -16.92 0.96
N PRO A 73 7.31 -17.46 -0.13
CA PRO A 73 8.10 -18.71 -0.06
C PRO A 73 9.25 -18.64 0.96
N ALA A 74 10.01 -17.54 0.98
CA ALA A 74 11.12 -17.39 1.95
C ALA A 74 10.65 -17.39 3.41
N LEU A 75 9.46 -16.83 3.69
CA LEU A 75 8.84 -16.88 5.01
C LEU A 75 8.49 -18.32 5.41
N CYS A 76 7.80 -19.04 4.54
CA CYS A 76 7.39 -20.42 4.79
C CYS A 76 8.59 -21.39 4.90
N ASP A 77 9.67 -21.13 4.16
CA ASP A 77 10.93 -21.87 4.22
C ASP A 77 11.81 -21.49 5.44
N ASN A 78 11.31 -20.65 6.35
CA ASN A 78 12.09 -20.18 7.51
C ASN A 78 13.40 -19.44 7.15
N LYS A 79 13.47 -18.79 6.00
CA LYS A 79 14.62 -17.95 5.61
C LYS A 79 14.53 -16.54 6.17
N ILE A 80 13.30 -16.05 6.41
CA ILE A 80 12.98 -14.78 7.05
C ILE A 80 11.93 -15.00 8.14
N ASP A 81 11.85 -14.10 9.11
CA ASP A 81 10.88 -14.14 10.21
C ASP A 81 9.64 -13.31 9.91
N GLY A 82 9.75 -12.38 8.95
CA GLY A 82 8.65 -11.56 8.45
C GLY A 82 9.02 -10.77 7.22
N PHE A 83 8.04 -10.08 6.66
CA PHE A 83 8.23 -9.13 5.58
C PHE A 83 7.29 -7.94 5.70
N PHE A 84 7.75 -6.80 5.19
CA PHE A 84 6.97 -5.59 5.02
C PHE A 84 6.64 -5.42 3.54
N TYR A 85 5.38 -5.06 3.22
CA TYR A 85 4.92 -4.91 1.84
C TYR A 85 3.78 -3.89 1.72
N GLY A 86 3.93 -2.92 0.81
CA GLY A 86 2.87 -2.00 0.41
C GLY A 86 2.08 -2.60 -0.76
N VAL A 87 0.79 -2.90 -0.57
CA VAL A 87 -0.02 -3.57 -1.58
C VAL A 87 -1.51 -3.35 -1.35
N GLY A 88 -2.30 -3.32 -2.44
CA GLY A 88 -3.76 -3.40 -2.39
C GLY A 88 -4.25 -4.78 -1.95
N HIS A 89 -5.33 -4.82 -1.19
CA HIS A 89 -5.94 -6.05 -0.68
C HIS A 89 -7.26 -6.38 -1.39
N PRO A 90 -7.56 -7.69 -1.60
CA PRO A 90 -6.74 -8.87 -1.29
C PRO A 90 -5.53 -9.03 -2.22
N SER A 91 -4.44 -9.61 -1.71
CA SER A 91 -3.21 -9.86 -2.45
C SER A 91 -2.79 -11.31 -2.34
N ALA A 92 -2.46 -11.95 -3.46
CA ALA A 92 -1.96 -13.33 -3.49
C ALA A 92 -0.68 -13.49 -2.66
N ASN A 93 0.23 -12.50 -2.73
CA ASN A 93 1.50 -12.51 -1.98
C ASN A 93 1.32 -12.49 -0.45
N ILE A 94 0.14 -12.12 0.05
CA ILE A 94 -0.25 -12.22 1.46
C ILE A 94 -1.08 -13.48 1.71
N GLN A 95 -1.97 -13.83 0.78
CA GLN A 95 -2.85 -14.99 0.91
C GLN A 95 -2.05 -16.31 0.95
N ASP A 96 -1.06 -16.45 0.08
CA ASP A 96 -0.27 -17.67 -0.01
C ASP A 96 0.43 -18.03 1.32
N PRO A 97 1.26 -17.17 1.94
CA PRO A 97 1.91 -17.53 3.20
C PRO A 97 0.93 -17.64 4.38
N THR A 98 -0.18 -16.89 4.40
CA THR A 98 -1.20 -17.04 5.46
C THR A 98 -1.92 -18.38 5.38
N THR A 99 -2.11 -18.92 4.17
CA THR A 99 -2.74 -20.23 3.93
C THR A 99 -1.74 -21.36 4.10
N THR A 100 -0.53 -21.23 3.53
CA THR A 100 0.46 -22.30 3.44
C THR A 100 1.19 -22.56 4.75
N CYS A 101 1.61 -21.52 5.46
CA CYS A 101 2.40 -21.66 6.68
C CYS A 101 1.84 -20.86 7.87
N GLY A 102 0.59 -20.45 7.81
CA GLY A 102 -0.10 -19.82 8.94
C GLY A 102 0.46 -18.47 9.35
N ALA A 103 1.01 -17.72 8.38
CA ALA A 103 1.54 -16.38 8.63
C ALA A 103 0.48 -15.44 9.19
N GLN A 104 0.90 -14.49 10.02
CA GLN A 104 0.03 -13.56 10.72
C GLN A 104 0.32 -12.13 10.30
N LEU A 105 -0.74 -11.33 10.17
CA LEU A 105 -0.65 -9.90 9.97
C LEU A 105 -0.38 -9.22 11.33
N VAL A 106 0.56 -8.30 11.33
CA VAL A 106 0.98 -7.56 12.51
C VAL A 106 0.57 -6.09 12.37
N PRO A 107 -0.09 -5.48 13.37
CA PRO A 107 -0.49 -4.09 13.29
C PRO A 107 0.72 -3.14 13.25
N ILE A 108 0.58 -2.03 12.51
CA ILE A 108 1.55 -0.94 12.46
C ILE A 108 0.85 0.30 12.99
N THR A 109 0.97 0.56 14.29
CA THR A 109 0.26 1.62 15.00
C THR A 109 1.15 2.25 16.08
N GLY A 110 0.71 3.36 16.64
CA GLY A 110 1.34 4.03 17.78
C GLY A 110 1.69 5.48 17.50
N PRO A 111 2.16 6.22 18.51
CA PRO A 111 2.36 7.67 18.42
C PRO A 111 3.32 8.12 17.31
N ALA A 112 4.32 7.31 16.98
CA ALA A 112 5.24 7.61 15.88
C ALA A 112 4.54 7.51 14.51
N ILE A 113 3.63 6.55 14.36
CA ILE A 113 2.81 6.39 13.15
C ILE A 113 1.80 7.53 13.04
N ASP A 114 1.18 7.93 14.15
CA ASP A 114 0.24 9.06 14.18
C ASP A 114 0.93 10.35 13.75
N LYS A 115 2.18 10.55 14.20
CA LYS A 115 3.01 11.68 13.79
C LYS A 115 3.34 11.60 12.29
N LEU A 116 3.77 10.44 11.80
CA LEU A 116 4.12 10.23 10.40
C LEU A 116 2.93 10.52 9.46
N VAL A 117 1.75 10.00 9.78
CA VAL A 117 0.52 10.25 9.01
C VAL A 117 0.13 11.73 9.05
N LYS A 118 0.32 12.41 10.17
CA LYS A 118 0.01 13.85 10.30
C LYS A 118 0.98 14.73 9.51
N GLU A 119 2.25 14.38 9.47
CA GLU A 119 3.31 15.17 8.81
C GLU A 119 3.35 14.94 7.28
N HIS A 120 2.83 13.81 6.79
CA HIS A 120 2.89 13.44 5.38
C HIS A 120 1.48 13.25 4.80
N PRO A 121 0.98 14.22 4.01
CA PRO A 121 -0.40 14.22 3.52
C PRO A 121 -0.72 13.09 2.51
N TYR A 122 0.29 12.36 2.05
CA TYR A 122 0.13 11.18 1.19
C TYR A 122 -0.08 9.89 1.99
N TYR A 123 0.12 9.91 3.31
CA TYR A 123 -0.21 8.79 4.19
C TYR A 123 -1.63 8.93 4.76
N GLY A 124 -2.28 7.79 4.96
CA GLY A 124 -3.57 7.70 5.61
C GLY A 124 -3.67 6.45 6.47
N TYR A 125 -4.52 6.48 7.52
CA TYR A 125 -4.82 5.28 8.27
C TYR A 125 -5.57 4.28 7.40
N ALA A 126 -5.27 3.01 7.60
CA ALA A 126 -5.90 1.91 6.90
C ALA A 126 -6.19 0.75 7.85
N THR A 127 -7.16 -0.07 7.48
CA THR A 127 -7.47 -1.30 8.20
C THR A 127 -7.64 -2.42 7.19
N ILE A 128 -6.85 -3.48 7.36
CA ILE A 128 -7.04 -4.72 6.60
C ILE A 128 -8.16 -5.49 7.30
N PRO A 129 -9.27 -5.83 6.62
CA PRO A 129 -10.42 -6.49 7.24
C PRO A 129 -10.04 -7.84 7.85
N GLY A 130 -10.59 -8.12 9.03
CA GLY A 130 -10.48 -9.43 9.65
C GLY A 130 -11.18 -10.51 8.80
N GLY A 131 -10.62 -11.71 8.80
CA GLY A 131 -11.14 -12.84 8.01
C GLY A 131 -10.81 -12.80 6.51
N MET A 132 -10.19 -11.71 6.02
CA MET A 132 -9.76 -11.63 4.62
C MET A 132 -8.68 -12.67 4.29
N TYR A 133 -7.81 -12.96 5.24
CA TYR A 133 -6.72 -13.93 5.11
C TYR A 133 -6.83 -15.04 6.14
N SER A 134 -6.45 -16.25 5.76
CA SER A 134 -6.44 -17.43 6.65
C SER A 134 -5.67 -17.15 7.92
N ASN A 135 -6.15 -17.65 9.05
CA ASN A 135 -5.55 -17.47 10.38
C ASN A 135 -5.47 -16.02 10.90
N ASN A 136 -6.15 -15.07 10.24
CA ASN A 136 -6.18 -13.65 10.60
C ASN A 136 -7.63 -13.17 10.80
N PRO A 137 -8.33 -13.62 11.88
CA PRO A 137 -9.75 -13.33 12.07
C PRO A 137 -10.03 -11.88 12.50
N GLN A 138 -9.04 -11.19 13.06
CA GLN A 138 -9.19 -9.83 13.56
C GLN A 138 -8.76 -8.79 12.54
N PRO A 139 -9.41 -7.62 12.51
CA PRO A 139 -8.94 -6.51 11.69
C PRO A 139 -7.54 -6.06 12.09
N THR A 140 -6.68 -5.81 11.11
CA THR A 140 -5.31 -5.34 11.33
C THR A 140 -5.21 -3.85 11.01
N LYS A 141 -4.97 -3.03 12.02
CA LYS A 141 -4.77 -1.58 11.88
C LYS A 141 -3.37 -1.28 11.36
N THR A 142 -3.29 -0.37 10.40
CA THR A 142 -2.05 0.06 9.78
C THR A 142 -2.22 1.46 9.18
N TYR A 143 -1.29 1.87 8.36
CA TYR A 143 -1.35 3.07 7.53
C TYR A 143 -0.85 2.71 6.11
N GLY A 144 -1.01 3.62 5.18
CA GLY A 144 -0.56 3.38 3.81
C GLY A 144 -0.78 4.58 2.91
N VAL A 145 -0.72 4.34 1.62
CA VAL A 145 -0.94 5.33 0.58
C VAL A 145 -2.17 4.98 -0.25
N LEU A 146 -2.61 5.92 -1.09
CA LEU A 146 -3.54 5.62 -2.17
C LEU A 146 -2.74 5.40 -3.47
N ALA A 147 -2.98 4.31 -4.15
CA ALA A 147 -2.50 4.11 -5.50
C ALA A 147 -3.01 5.26 -6.37
N THR A 148 -2.12 5.94 -7.07
CA THR A 148 -2.46 7.13 -7.85
C THR A 148 -1.97 6.98 -9.28
N VAL A 149 -2.88 7.20 -10.23
CA VAL A 149 -2.51 7.31 -11.65
C VAL A 149 -1.85 8.66 -11.87
N VAL A 150 -0.61 8.62 -12.30
CA VAL A 150 0.21 9.81 -12.58
C VAL A 150 0.74 9.78 -14.01
N THR A 151 1.05 10.96 -14.53
CA THR A 151 1.61 11.09 -15.88
C THR A 151 2.59 12.26 -15.95
N SER A 152 3.22 12.45 -17.11
CA SER A 152 4.06 13.61 -17.38
C SER A 152 3.21 14.80 -17.81
N SER A 153 3.61 16.02 -17.41
CA SER A 153 3.04 17.25 -17.94
C SER A 153 3.23 17.43 -19.46
N LYS A 154 4.05 16.58 -20.09
CA LYS A 154 4.30 16.61 -21.54
C LYS A 154 3.33 15.73 -22.33
N VAL A 155 2.52 14.90 -21.67
CA VAL A 155 1.48 14.10 -22.34
C VAL A 155 0.35 15.03 -22.78
N SER A 156 -0.18 14.80 -23.98
CA SER A 156 -1.27 15.61 -24.52
C SER A 156 -2.50 15.62 -23.61
N PRO A 157 -3.12 16.76 -23.35
CA PRO A 157 -4.38 16.85 -22.63
C PRO A 157 -5.49 15.98 -23.22
N ASP A 158 -5.54 15.80 -24.53
CA ASP A 158 -6.54 14.95 -25.18
C ASP A 158 -6.38 13.47 -24.83
N VAL A 159 -5.14 12.98 -24.73
CA VAL A 159 -4.86 11.60 -24.31
C VAL A 159 -5.31 11.39 -22.87
N VAL A 160 -4.92 12.29 -21.96
CA VAL A 160 -5.29 12.16 -20.55
C VAL A 160 -6.79 12.33 -20.33
N TYR A 161 -7.44 13.23 -21.07
CA TYR A 161 -8.89 13.38 -21.08
C TYR A 161 -9.57 12.07 -21.51
N ALA A 162 -9.11 11.46 -22.61
CA ALA A 162 -9.69 10.22 -23.13
C ALA A 162 -9.55 9.06 -22.12
N VAL A 163 -8.39 8.92 -21.48
CA VAL A 163 -8.16 7.90 -20.42
C VAL A 163 -9.09 8.16 -19.23
N THR A 164 -9.14 9.40 -18.75
CA THR A 164 -9.99 9.78 -17.62
C THR A 164 -11.46 9.50 -17.92
N LYS A 165 -11.93 9.93 -19.09
CA LYS A 165 -13.29 9.69 -19.56
C LYS A 165 -13.60 8.20 -19.65
N ALA A 166 -12.72 7.40 -20.23
CA ALA A 166 -12.91 5.97 -20.37
C ALA A 166 -13.11 5.28 -19.02
N VAL A 167 -12.34 5.64 -17.99
CA VAL A 167 -12.48 5.07 -16.64
C VAL A 167 -13.80 5.47 -16.00
N PHE A 168 -14.14 6.76 -15.98
CA PHE A 168 -15.31 7.23 -15.24
C PHE A 168 -16.64 6.99 -15.98
N GLU A 169 -16.64 6.88 -17.28
CA GLU A 169 -17.86 6.52 -18.04
C GLU A 169 -18.14 5.01 -18.05
N ASN A 170 -17.12 4.20 -17.78
CA ASN A 170 -17.26 2.74 -17.62
C ASN A 170 -16.95 2.32 -16.17
N PHE A 171 -17.37 3.13 -15.20
CA PHE A 171 -16.94 3.01 -13.82
C PHE A 171 -17.31 1.68 -13.18
N ASP A 172 -18.52 1.15 -13.44
CA ASP A 172 -18.95 -0.14 -12.91
C ASP A 172 -18.14 -1.31 -13.48
N GLU A 173 -17.75 -1.26 -14.74
CA GLU A 173 -16.85 -2.24 -15.34
C GLU A 173 -15.43 -2.09 -14.78
N PHE A 174 -14.95 -0.86 -14.58
CA PHE A 174 -13.66 -0.61 -13.96
C PHE A 174 -13.57 -1.22 -12.55
N LYS A 175 -14.63 -1.09 -11.73
CA LYS A 175 -14.68 -1.70 -10.40
C LYS A 175 -14.60 -3.24 -10.41
N LYS A 176 -15.05 -3.89 -11.48
CA LYS A 176 -15.00 -5.35 -11.61
C LYS A 176 -13.62 -5.89 -11.97
N LEU A 177 -12.69 -5.05 -12.40
CA LEU A 177 -11.35 -5.47 -12.82
C LEU A 177 -10.52 -6.05 -11.68
N HIS A 178 -10.77 -5.59 -10.43
CA HIS A 178 -10.06 -6.12 -9.27
C HIS A 178 -10.91 -5.95 -7.99
N PRO A 179 -10.90 -6.92 -7.05
CA PRO A 179 -11.64 -6.80 -5.78
C PRO A 179 -11.33 -5.54 -4.96
N ALA A 180 -10.08 -5.05 -5.00
CA ALA A 180 -9.69 -3.80 -4.34
C ALA A 180 -10.42 -2.56 -4.86
N PHE A 181 -11.03 -2.64 -6.04
CA PHE A 181 -11.78 -1.53 -6.66
C PHE A 181 -13.26 -1.51 -6.28
N ALA A 182 -13.76 -2.53 -5.58
CA ALA A 182 -15.19 -2.68 -5.27
C ALA A 182 -15.82 -1.45 -4.59
N HIS A 183 -15.05 -0.76 -3.76
CA HIS A 183 -15.50 0.37 -2.95
C HIS A 183 -14.99 1.73 -3.44
N LEU A 184 -14.52 1.84 -4.68
CA LEU A 184 -14.10 3.11 -5.26
C LEU A 184 -15.26 4.10 -5.33
N ASP A 185 -14.97 5.35 -5.01
CA ASP A 185 -15.89 6.49 -5.10
C ASP A 185 -15.25 7.58 -5.98
N PRO A 186 -15.92 8.03 -7.06
CA PRO A 186 -15.37 9.02 -7.97
C PRO A 186 -14.96 10.32 -7.29
N LYS A 187 -15.72 10.78 -6.26
CA LYS A 187 -15.40 12.02 -5.54
C LYS A 187 -14.11 11.90 -4.73
N GLN A 188 -13.89 10.72 -4.13
CA GLN A 188 -12.63 10.45 -3.43
C GLN A 188 -11.46 10.31 -4.40
N MET A 189 -11.65 9.61 -5.52
CA MET A 189 -10.61 9.39 -6.52
C MET A 189 -10.03 10.69 -7.11
N ILE A 190 -10.84 11.74 -7.21
CA ILE A 190 -10.40 13.03 -7.77
C ILE A 190 -9.90 14.03 -6.73
N SER A 191 -9.98 13.71 -5.44
CA SER A 191 -9.65 14.63 -4.35
C SER A 191 -8.66 14.08 -3.32
N ALA A 192 -8.65 12.76 -3.07
CA ALA A 192 -7.83 12.15 -2.03
C ALA A 192 -6.51 11.59 -2.60
N GLY A 193 -5.42 11.67 -1.83
CA GLY A 193 -4.13 11.04 -2.15
C GLY A 193 -3.39 11.62 -3.35
N LEU A 194 -3.82 12.76 -3.87
CA LEU A 194 -3.21 13.41 -5.03
C LEU A 194 -2.02 14.29 -4.59
N SER A 195 -0.83 13.75 -4.65
CA SER A 195 0.41 14.41 -4.19
C SER A 195 1.05 15.33 -5.25
N ALA A 196 0.56 15.33 -6.48
CA ALA A 196 1.00 16.23 -7.55
C ALA A 196 -0.19 17.03 -8.11
N PRO A 197 0.03 18.21 -8.74
CA PRO A 197 -1.05 18.94 -9.41
C PRO A 197 -1.74 18.09 -10.47
N LEU A 198 -3.05 18.25 -10.61
CA LEU A 198 -3.83 17.54 -11.62
C LEU A 198 -3.37 17.89 -13.04
N HIS A 199 -3.50 16.92 -13.94
CA HIS A 199 -3.24 17.13 -15.37
C HIS A 199 -4.41 17.86 -16.03
N GLU A 200 -4.10 18.75 -16.98
CA GLU A 200 -5.12 19.55 -17.71
C GLU A 200 -6.22 18.69 -18.35
N GLY A 201 -5.86 17.54 -18.93
CA GLY A 201 -6.83 16.63 -19.52
C GLY A 201 -7.79 16.04 -18.50
N ALA A 202 -7.33 15.72 -17.31
CA ALA A 202 -8.17 15.25 -16.20
C ALA A 202 -9.08 16.38 -15.69
N LEU A 203 -8.51 17.58 -15.47
CA LEU A 203 -9.28 18.76 -15.06
C LEU A 203 -10.39 19.10 -16.04
N ARG A 204 -10.11 19.02 -17.36
CA ARG A 204 -11.13 19.27 -18.41
C ARG A 204 -12.33 18.33 -18.25
N TYR A 205 -12.08 17.04 -18.05
CA TYR A 205 -13.15 16.06 -17.83
C TYR A 205 -13.93 16.34 -16.53
N TYR A 206 -13.24 16.64 -15.44
CA TYR A 206 -13.89 16.91 -14.14
C TYR A 206 -14.77 18.16 -14.17
N ARG A 207 -14.32 19.21 -14.87
CA ARG A 207 -15.12 20.43 -15.11
C ARG A 207 -16.34 20.15 -15.97
N GLU A 208 -16.20 19.38 -17.04
CA GLU A 208 -17.32 18.95 -17.89
C GLU A 208 -18.40 18.19 -17.10
N LYS A 209 -17.98 17.34 -16.13
CA LYS A 209 -18.90 16.64 -15.23
C LYS A 209 -19.43 17.48 -14.06
N GLY A 210 -18.95 18.71 -13.90
CA GLY A 210 -19.31 19.58 -12.78
C GLY A 210 -18.75 19.12 -11.42
N TRP A 211 -17.71 18.28 -11.43
CA TRP A 211 -17.09 17.76 -10.23
C TRP A 211 -16.03 18.71 -9.64
N MET A 212 -15.49 19.58 -10.47
CA MET A 212 -14.55 20.64 -10.09
C MET A 212 -14.93 21.95 -10.77
N LYS A 213 -14.50 23.09 -10.19
CA LYS A 213 -14.67 24.45 -10.76
C LYS A 213 -13.57 24.76 -11.77
#